data_b4d3f99101931012edb8f9b007dcabef
#
_entry.id   b4d3f99101931012edb8f9b007dcabef
#
_cell.length_a   1.000
_cell.length_b   1.000
_cell.length_c   1.000
_cell.angle_alpha   90.00
_cell.angle_beta   90.00
_cell.angle_gamma   90.00
#
_symmetry.space_group_name_H-M   'P 1'
#
loop_
_entity.id
_entity.type
_entity.pdbx_description
1 polymer ?
#
loop_
_entity_poly.entity_id
_entity_poly.type
_entity_poly.pdbx_seq_one_letter_code
_entity_poly.pdbx_strand_id
1 'polypeptide(L)'
;RGLGDVYKRQVFAPVSAKSGEGIDQLLDMILLTADIMELKANPKRKARGLVIEAELDKGRGPVATVLVQKGTLHVGDFISAGVAHGKVRAMIDDKGRRVKEAGPSTPVEILGLSDVPSAGEVFLAHDNDKTAKSYAETYLAQNKEKMLEETKGRMSLDDLFSQIQEGNLKELNLIVKADVQGSVEAVKQSLMKLSNEEVVV
;
A
#
# COMPACT_ATOMS: atom_id res chain seq x y z
N ARG A 1 11.14 3.07 -28.56
CA ARG A 1 10.27 1.86 -28.61
C ARG A 1 8.84 2.35 -28.51
N GLY A 2 8.03 2.14 -29.58
CA GLY A 2 6.70 2.72 -29.70
C GLY A 2 5.66 1.98 -28.86
N LEU A 3 4.58 2.68 -28.51
CA LEU A 3 3.39 2.15 -27.81
C LEU A 3 2.85 0.83 -28.40
N GLY A 4 3.07 0.58 -29.70
CA GLY A 4 2.65 -0.65 -30.37
C GLY A 4 3.31 -1.95 -29.86
N ASP A 5 4.50 -1.90 -29.27
CA ASP A 5 5.17 -3.09 -28.70
C ASP A 5 4.62 -3.45 -27.31
N VAL A 6 4.06 -2.49 -26.58
CA VAL A 6 3.42 -2.72 -25.28
C VAL A 6 2.10 -3.45 -25.47
N TYR A 7 1.28 -3.05 -26.44
CA TYR A 7 -0.01 -3.68 -26.72
C TYR A 7 0.11 -5.12 -27.25
N LYS A 8 1.18 -5.45 -27.97
CA LYS A 8 1.41 -6.82 -28.49
C LYS A 8 1.68 -7.87 -27.40
N ARG A 9 1.97 -7.43 -26.17
CA ARG A 9 2.24 -8.32 -25.02
C ARG A 9 1.08 -8.40 -24.02
N GLN A 10 -0.03 -7.74 -24.32
CA GLN A 10 -1.21 -7.76 -23.45
C GLN A 10 -2.17 -8.86 -23.89
N VAL A 11 -2.67 -9.61 -22.93
CA VAL A 11 -3.72 -10.60 -23.12
C VAL A 11 -5.06 -9.95 -22.72
N PHE A 12 -6.07 -10.10 -23.58
CA PHE A 12 -7.41 -9.56 -23.35
C PHE A 12 -8.38 -10.71 -23.14
N ALA A 13 -9.15 -10.67 -22.05
CA ALA A 13 -10.22 -11.61 -21.76
C ALA A 13 -11.51 -10.82 -21.50
N PRO A 14 -12.54 -10.91 -22.37
CA PRO A 14 -13.82 -10.29 -22.11
C PRO A 14 -14.55 -11.03 -21.00
N VAL A 15 -15.05 -10.30 -19.99
CA VAL A 15 -15.72 -10.87 -18.84
C VAL A 15 -16.96 -10.08 -18.46
N SER A 16 -17.93 -10.76 -17.88
CA SER A 16 -19.11 -10.15 -17.24
C SER A 16 -19.18 -10.59 -15.79
N ALA A 17 -18.92 -9.69 -14.86
CA ALA A 17 -19.01 -9.96 -13.42
C ALA A 17 -20.44 -10.34 -12.99
N LYS A 18 -21.47 -9.84 -13.67
CA LYS A 18 -22.89 -10.09 -13.35
C LYS A 18 -23.33 -11.50 -13.74
N SER A 19 -22.95 -11.98 -14.94
CA SER A 19 -23.33 -13.31 -15.45
C SER A 19 -22.30 -14.40 -15.12
N GLY A 20 -21.07 -14.04 -14.73
CA GLY A 20 -19.94 -14.98 -14.58
C GLY A 20 -19.32 -15.40 -15.91
N GLU A 21 -19.80 -14.88 -17.05
CA GLU A 21 -19.29 -15.22 -18.37
C GLU A 21 -17.82 -14.81 -18.53
N GLY A 22 -16.99 -15.70 -19.07
CA GLY A 22 -15.57 -15.46 -19.33
C GLY A 22 -14.65 -15.50 -18.11
N ILE A 23 -15.16 -15.70 -16.90
CA ILE A 23 -14.34 -15.73 -15.66
C ILE A 23 -13.34 -16.91 -15.70
N ASP A 24 -13.78 -18.11 -16.07
CA ASP A 24 -12.89 -19.28 -16.16
C ASP A 24 -11.80 -19.05 -17.20
N GLN A 25 -12.14 -18.48 -18.35
CA GLN A 25 -11.17 -18.13 -19.39
C GLN A 25 -10.14 -17.09 -18.89
N LEU A 26 -10.58 -16.10 -18.12
CA LEU A 26 -9.67 -15.13 -17.49
C LEU A 26 -8.68 -15.82 -16.54
N LEU A 27 -9.16 -16.74 -15.70
CA LEU A 27 -8.32 -17.51 -14.79
C LEU A 27 -7.28 -18.37 -15.53
N ASP A 28 -7.70 -19.05 -16.58
CA ASP A 28 -6.80 -19.84 -17.45
C ASP A 28 -5.72 -18.96 -18.08
N MET A 29 -6.08 -17.77 -18.57
CA MET A 29 -5.12 -16.81 -19.12
C MET A 29 -4.13 -16.28 -18.08
N ILE A 30 -4.57 -16.07 -16.84
CA ILE A 30 -3.69 -15.69 -15.71
C ILE A 30 -2.68 -16.80 -15.45
N LEU A 31 -3.14 -18.05 -15.35
CA LEU A 31 -2.27 -19.21 -15.11
C LEU A 31 -1.25 -19.38 -16.24
N LEU A 32 -1.70 -19.35 -17.48
CA LEU A 32 -0.82 -19.45 -18.66
C LEU A 32 0.23 -18.33 -18.68
N THR A 33 -0.16 -17.12 -18.36
CA THR A 33 0.78 -15.98 -18.32
C THR A 33 1.80 -16.17 -17.20
N ALA A 34 1.36 -16.65 -16.02
CA ALA A 34 2.26 -16.93 -14.91
C ALA A 34 3.27 -18.04 -15.24
N ASP A 35 2.86 -19.09 -15.94
CA ASP A 35 3.74 -20.17 -16.40
C ASP A 35 4.79 -19.67 -17.41
N ILE A 36 4.37 -18.84 -18.36
CA ILE A 36 5.31 -18.23 -19.35
C ILE A 36 6.32 -17.30 -18.65
N MET A 37 5.93 -16.60 -17.61
CA MET A 37 6.80 -15.70 -16.85
C MET A 37 7.82 -16.43 -15.97
N GLU A 38 7.67 -17.73 -15.73
CA GLU A 38 8.53 -18.54 -14.84
C GLU A 38 8.83 -17.85 -13.50
N LEU A 39 7.81 -17.34 -12.81
CA LEU A 39 7.98 -16.58 -11.59
C LEU A 39 8.64 -17.42 -10.48
N LYS A 40 9.80 -16.97 -9.99
CA LYS A 40 10.61 -17.67 -8.98
C LYS A 40 10.86 -16.77 -7.78
N ALA A 41 10.80 -17.34 -6.58
CA ALA A 41 11.15 -16.66 -5.34
C ALA A 41 11.99 -17.58 -4.45
N ASN A 42 12.92 -16.99 -3.68
CA ASN A 42 13.72 -17.73 -2.71
C ASN A 42 13.02 -17.70 -1.34
N PRO A 43 12.52 -18.81 -0.81
CA PRO A 43 11.87 -18.88 0.51
C PRO A 43 12.88 -18.82 1.68
N LYS A 44 14.16 -19.12 1.44
CA LYS A 44 15.19 -19.23 2.51
C LYS A 44 15.86 -17.90 2.88
N ARG A 45 15.22 -16.79 2.64
CA ARG A 45 15.71 -15.45 3.03
C ARG A 45 14.74 -14.76 3.98
N LYS A 46 15.15 -13.64 4.55
CA LYS A 46 14.25 -12.77 5.33
C LYS A 46 13.05 -12.36 4.48
N ALA A 47 11.89 -12.35 5.09
CA ALA A 47 10.66 -12.01 4.41
C ALA A 47 10.68 -10.56 3.90
N ARG A 48 10.15 -10.40 2.70
CA ARG A 48 9.85 -9.11 2.09
C ARG A 48 8.57 -9.25 1.29
N GLY A 49 7.74 -8.22 1.35
CA GLY A 49 6.51 -8.18 0.56
C GLY A 49 5.87 -6.81 0.60
N LEU A 50 4.59 -6.77 0.30
CA LEU A 50 3.79 -5.55 0.23
C LEU A 50 2.66 -5.59 1.25
N VAL A 51 2.33 -4.43 1.80
CA VAL A 51 1.09 -4.21 2.54
C VAL A 51 -0.04 -4.06 1.52
N ILE A 52 -1.06 -4.91 1.59
CA ILE A 52 -2.24 -4.83 0.73
C ILE A 52 -3.22 -3.82 1.30
N GLU A 53 -3.52 -3.96 2.60
CA GLU A 53 -4.35 -3.04 3.34
C GLU A 53 -3.97 -3.05 4.82
N ALA A 54 -4.37 -2.02 5.56
CA ALA A 54 -4.19 -1.98 7.00
C ALA A 54 -5.29 -1.16 7.66
N GLU A 55 -5.60 -1.52 8.91
CA GLU A 55 -6.63 -0.89 9.71
C GLU A 55 -6.25 -0.82 11.18
N LEU A 56 -6.93 0.03 11.93
CA LEU A 56 -6.85 0.06 13.37
C LEU A 56 -8.08 -0.64 13.95
N ASP A 57 -7.93 -1.91 14.29
CA ASP A 57 -8.97 -2.70 14.96
C ASP A 57 -9.09 -2.28 16.43
N LYS A 58 -10.32 -2.07 16.91
CA LYS A 58 -10.58 -1.61 18.28
C LYS A 58 -10.13 -2.59 19.39
N GLY A 59 -10.07 -3.89 19.07
CA GLY A 59 -9.71 -4.93 20.04
C GLY A 59 -8.31 -5.47 19.86
N ARG A 60 -7.82 -5.53 18.62
CA ARG A 60 -6.56 -6.16 18.22
C ARG A 60 -5.43 -5.15 18.00
N GLY A 61 -5.73 -3.85 17.88
CA GLY A 61 -4.79 -2.79 17.56
C GLY A 61 -4.51 -2.70 16.06
N PRO A 62 -3.32 -2.21 15.65
CA PRO A 62 -2.94 -2.18 14.24
C PRO A 62 -2.89 -3.58 13.63
N VAL A 63 -3.64 -3.76 12.54
CA VAL A 63 -3.75 -4.99 11.77
C VAL A 63 -3.37 -4.66 10.33
N ALA A 64 -2.57 -5.51 9.68
CA ALA A 64 -2.21 -5.33 8.29
C ALA A 64 -2.29 -6.66 7.53
N THR A 65 -2.92 -6.64 6.36
CA THR A 65 -2.87 -7.74 5.40
C THR A 65 -1.66 -7.52 4.50
N VAL A 66 -0.75 -8.48 4.50
CA VAL A 66 0.48 -8.41 3.72
C VAL A 66 0.58 -9.58 2.75
N LEU A 67 1.18 -9.32 1.59
CA LEU A 67 1.53 -10.36 0.63
C LEU A 67 3.04 -10.60 0.69
N VAL A 68 3.45 -11.77 1.13
CA VAL A 68 4.85 -12.18 1.10
C VAL A 68 5.28 -12.41 -0.34
N GLN A 69 6.29 -11.68 -0.81
CA GLN A 69 6.83 -11.82 -2.17
C GLN A 69 8.10 -12.67 -2.20
N LYS A 70 8.94 -12.54 -1.19
CA LYS A 70 10.24 -13.23 -1.08
C LYS A 70 10.50 -13.58 0.37
N GLY A 71 11.21 -14.69 0.60
CA GLY A 71 11.51 -15.17 1.94
C GLY A 71 10.30 -15.84 2.59
N THR A 72 10.43 -16.19 3.85
CA THR A 72 9.36 -16.74 4.68
C THR A 72 9.21 -15.87 5.91
N LEU A 73 8.00 -15.43 6.18
CA LEU A 73 7.64 -14.65 7.37
C LEU A 73 7.22 -15.63 8.47
N HIS A 74 7.72 -15.44 9.69
CA HIS A 74 7.37 -16.26 10.85
C HIS A 74 6.75 -15.43 11.96
N VAL A 75 5.91 -16.07 12.74
CA VAL A 75 5.49 -15.49 14.03
C VAL A 75 6.72 -15.32 14.91
N GLY A 76 6.91 -14.12 15.42
CA GLY A 76 8.09 -13.74 16.20
C GLY A 76 9.10 -12.88 15.44
N ASP A 77 9.03 -12.82 14.13
CA ASP A 77 9.88 -11.92 13.33
C ASP A 77 9.64 -10.46 13.66
N PHE A 78 10.71 -9.66 13.59
CA PHE A 78 10.62 -8.20 13.65
C PHE A 78 10.50 -7.64 12.25
N ILE A 79 9.51 -6.78 12.02
CA ILE A 79 9.27 -6.20 10.72
C ILE A 79 9.17 -4.68 10.78
N SER A 80 9.48 -4.04 9.66
CA SER A 80 9.14 -2.64 9.39
C SER A 80 8.27 -2.56 8.13
N ALA A 81 7.31 -1.64 8.12
CA ALA A 81 6.46 -1.33 6.98
C ALA A 81 6.18 0.18 7.01
N GLY A 82 6.81 0.93 6.11
CA GLY A 82 6.74 2.38 6.14
C GLY A 82 7.14 2.96 7.49
N VAL A 83 6.22 3.69 8.12
CA VAL A 83 6.40 4.28 9.46
C VAL A 83 6.17 3.28 10.60
N ALA A 84 5.50 2.16 10.32
CA ALA A 84 5.19 1.14 11.31
C ALA A 84 6.35 0.14 11.45
N HIS A 85 6.54 -0.35 12.68
CA HIS A 85 7.45 -1.45 12.97
C HIS A 85 6.86 -2.30 14.09
N GLY A 86 7.37 -3.49 14.29
CA GLY A 86 6.94 -4.32 15.42
C GLY A 86 7.31 -5.78 15.28
N LYS A 87 6.90 -6.56 16.28
CA LYS A 87 7.07 -8.01 16.31
C LYS A 87 5.77 -8.68 15.86
N VAL A 88 5.84 -9.55 14.88
CA VAL A 88 4.70 -10.37 14.43
C VAL A 88 4.24 -11.25 15.59
N ARG A 89 3.11 -10.91 16.20
CA ARG A 89 2.54 -11.67 17.33
C ARG A 89 1.67 -12.83 16.87
N ALA A 90 0.96 -12.63 15.78
CA ALA A 90 0.12 -13.66 15.16
C ALA A 90 0.00 -13.40 13.66
N MET A 91 -0.24 -14.47 12.91
CA MET A 91 -0.59 -14.43 11.50
C MET A 91 -1.86 -15.24 11.29
N ILE A 92 -2.74 -14.75 10.42
CA ILE A 92 -4.02 -15.36 10.08
C ILE A 92 -4.09 -15.47 8.55
N ASP A 93 -4.44 -16.64 8.06
CA ASP A 93 -4.59 -16.88 6.62
C ASP A 93 -5.94 -16.38 6.08
N ASP A 94 -6.13 -16.50 4.76
CA ASP A 94 -7.36 -16.15 4.03
C ASP A 94 -8.61 -16.93 4.50
N LYS A 95 -8.42 -18.01 5.25
CA LYS A 95 -9.48 -18.84 5.82
C LYS A 95 -9.74 -18.58 7.32
N GLY A 96 -9.12 -17.54 7.87
CA GLY A 96 -9.26 -17.17 9.28
C GLY A 96 -8.48 -18.08 10.25
N ARG A 97 -7.56 -18.93 9.76
CA ARG A 97 -6.78 -19.85 10.60
C ARG A 97 -5.46 -19.22 11.01
N ARG A 98 -5.05 -19.45 12.25
CA ARG A 98 -3.71 -19.05 12.71
C ARG A 98 -2.64 -19.89 12.05
N VAL A 99 -1.66 -19.23 11.43
CA VAL A 99 -0.50 -19.86 10.81
C VAL A 99 0.79 -19.40 11.50
N LYS A 100 1.81 -20.24 11.50
CA LYS A 100 3.11 -19.93 12.11
C LYS A 100 4.10 -19.34 11.12
N GLU A 101 3.93 -19.63 9.84
CA GLU A 101 4.80 -19.19 8.75
C GLU A 101 3.99 -18.88 7.50
N ALA A 102 4.50 -17.97 6.68
CA ALA A 102 3.95 -17.60 5.38
C ALA A 102 5.10 -17.46 4.37
N GLY A 103 5.08 -18.32 3.36
CA GLY A 103 6.07 -18.34 2.27
C GLY A 103 5.74 -17.35 1.16
N PRO A 104 6.53 -17.34 0.07
CA PRO A 104 6.26 -16.51 -1.09
C PRO A 104 4.86 -16.72 -1.68
N SER A 105 4.26 -15.65 -2.19
CA SER A 105 2.90 -15.59 -2.77
C SER A 105 1.77 -15.93 -1.77
N THR A 106 2.04 -15.87 -0.47
CA THR A 106 1.04 -16.13 0.57
C THR A 106 0.56 -14.82 1.17
N PRO A 107 -0.74 -14.48 1.08
CA PRO A 107 -1.33 -13.37 1.81
C PRO A 107 -1.59 -13.79 3.25
N VAL A 108 -1.29 -12.92 4.21
CA VAL A 108 -1.59 -13.14 5.63
C VAL A 108 -1.93 -11.83 6.32
N GLU A 109 -2.91 -11.88 7.21
CA GLU A 109 -3.17 -10.81 8.16
C GLU A 109 -2.16 -10.93 9.31
N ILE A 110 -1.50 -9.84 9.66
CA ILE A 110 -0.50 -9.78 10.73
C ILE A 110 -0.94 -8.86 11.86
N LEU A 111 -0.57 -9.23 13.07
CA LEU A 111 -0.83 -8.49 14.31
C LEU A 111 0.51 -8.19 15.00
N GLY A 112 0.62 -7.00 15.61
CA GLY A 112 1.77 -6.65 16.44
C GLY A 112 2.60 -5.48 15.95
N LEU A 113 2.10 -4.73 14.97
CA LEU A 113 2.71 -3.47 14.53
C LEU A 113 2.47 -2.35 15.55
N SER A 114 3.37 -1.36 15.55
CA SER A 114 3.28 -0.16 16.41
C SER A 114 2.27 0.85 15.89
N ASP A 115 2.01 0.85 14.59
CA ASP A 115 1.13 1.78 13.89
C ASP A 115 0.53 1.12 12.66
N VAL A 116 -0.40 1.80 11.99
CA VAL A 116 -1.06 1.34 10.76
C VAL A 116 -0.20 1.76 9.56
N PRO A 117 0.40 0.82 8.82
CA PRO A 117 1.14 1.14 7.60
C PRO A 117 0.20 1.51 6.46
N SER A 118 0.72 2.24 5.47
CA SER A 118 -0.05 2.57 4.27
C SER A 118 -0.12 1.39 3.30
N ALA A 119 -1.23 1.27 2.56
CA ALA A 119 -1.36 0.30 1.49
C ALA A 119 -0.30 0.55 0.40
N GLY A 120 0.28 -0.53 -0.14
CA GLY A 120 1.35 -0.46 -1.13
C GLY A 120 2.76 -0.29 -0.55
N GLU A 121 2.91 -0.07 0.75
CA GLU A 121 4.24 -0.01 1.40
C GLU A 121 4.92 -1.37 1.41
N VAL A 122 6.25 -1.34 1.28
CA VAL A 122 7.08 -2.55 1.37
C VAL A 122 7.32 -2.87 2.83
N PHE A 123 7.01 -4.11 3.25
CA PHE A 123 7.48 -4.60 4.53
C PHE A 123 8.78 -5.40 4.39
N LEU A 124 9.61 -5.33 5.41
CA LEU A 124 10.90 -6.02 5.53
C LEU A 124 11.02 -6.70 6.89
N ALA A 125 11.48 -7.95 6.91
CA ALA A 125 11.85 -8.64 8.14
C ALA A 125 13.30 -8.34 8.55
N HIS A 126 13.51 -8.13 9.85
CA HIS A 126 14.79 -7.75 10.47
C HIS A 126 15.22 -8.75 11.53
N ASP A 127 16.51 -8.71 11.92
CA ASP A 127 17.06 -9.60 12.96
C ASP A 127 16.58 -9.23 14.36
N ASN A 128 16.28 -7.96 14.59
CA ASN A 128 15.91 -7.45 15.91
C ASN A 128 15.03 -6.20 15.80
N ASP A 129 14.37 -5.88 16.91
CA ASP A 129 13.48 -4.73 17.04
C ASP A 129 14.18 -3.40 16.78
N LYS A 130 15.42 -3.24 17.25
CA LYS A 130 16.19 -2.00 17.08
C LYS A 130 16.39 -1.66 15.60
N THR A 131 16.68 -2.67 14.77
CA THR A 131 16.86 -2.49 13.33
C THR A 131 15.52 -2.15 12.66
N ALA A 132 14.44 -2.84 13.02
CA ALA A 132 13.11 -2.57 12.49
C ALA A 132 12.67 -1.13 12.81
N LYS A 133 12.87 -0.69 14.04
CA LYS A 133 12.57 0.67 14.50
C LYS A 133 13.39 1.72 13.76
N SER A 134 14.70 1.51 13.63
CA SER A 134 15.60 2.43 12.91
C SER A 134 15.21 2.60 11.45
N TYR A 135 14.74 1.53 10.79
CA TYR A 135 14.21 1.60 9.43
C TYR A 135 12.94 2.45 9.34
N ALA A 136 12.00 2.26 10.25
CA ALA A 136 10.77 3.05 10.31
C ALA A 136 11.04 4.54 10.58
N GLU A 137 11.96 4.84 11.50
CA GLU A 137 12.39 6.22 11.80
C GLU A 137 13.07 6.89 10.60
N THR A 138 13.94 6.17 9.89
CA THR A 138 14.60 6.67 8.67
C THR A 138 13.56 6.94 7.58
N TYR A 139 12.61 6.04 7.39
CA TYR A 139 11.53 6.22 6.42
C TYR A 139 10.68 7.46 6.74
N LEU A 140 10.32 7.65 8.01
CA LEU A 140 9.58 8.82 8.47
C LEU A 140 10.34 10.13 8.20
N ALA A 141 11.65 10.15 8.48
CA ALA A 141 12.51 11.31 8.24
C ALA A 141 12.58 11.66 6.74
N GLN A 142 12.77 10.66 5.88
CA GLN A 142 12.83 10.85 4.43
C GLN A 142 11.49 11.33 3.85
N ASN A 143 10.37 10.79 4.33
CA ASN A 143 9.05 11.24 3.88
C ASN A 143 8.75 12.67 4.33
N LYS A 144 9.13 13.03 5.55
CA LYS A 144 8.97 14.40 6.03
C LYS A 144 9.80 15.41 5.20
N GLU A 145 11.01 15.03 4.82
CA GLU A 145 11.86 15.85 3.97
C GLU A 145 11.24 16.03 2.57
N LYS A 146 10.76 14.94 1.94
CA LYS A 146 10.05 14.99 0.66
C LYS A 146 8.81 15.87 0.71
N MET A 147 7.97 15.72 1.73
CA MET A 147 6.78 16.56 1.90
C MET A 147 7.14 18.04 2.06
N LEU A 148 8.23 18.35 2.77
CA LEU A 148 8.73 19.73 2.91
C LEU A 148 9.26 20.28 1.59
N GLU A 149 9.94 19.47 0.78
CA GLU A 149 10.41 19.87 -0.55
C GLU A 149 9.24 20.08 -1.52
N GLU A 150 8.25 19.20 -1.54
CA GLU A 150 7.05 19.33 -2.35
C GLU A 150 6.24 20.58 -1.96
N THR A 151 6.15 20.87 -0.67
CA THR A 151 5.46 22.08 -0.18
C THR A 151 6.23 23.35 -0.56
N LYS A 152 7.56 23.34 -0.47
CA LYS A 152 8.41 24.46 -0.91
C LYS A 152 8.37 24.68 -2.43
N GLY A 153 8.26 23.60 -3.21
CA GLY A 153 8.14 23.68 -4.67
C GLY A 153 6.79 24.16 -5.16
N ARG A 154 5.74 24.05 -4.34
CA ARG A 154 4.38 24.52 -4.67
C ARG A 154 4.10 25.98 -4.26
N MET A 155 4.89 26.55 -3.37
CA MET A 155 4.75 27.94 -2.94
C MET A 155 5.93 28.76 -3.48
N SER A 156 5.85 29.19 -4.73
CA SER A 156 6.63 30.33 -5.22
C SER A 156 6.13 31.60 -4.52
N LEU A 157 7.04 32.51 -4.18
CA LEU A 157 6.66 33.83 -3.62
C LEU A 157 5.70 34.55 -4.56
N ASP A 158 5.83 34.37 -5.88
CA ASP A 158 4.94 34.95 -6.89
C ASP A 158 3.53 34.34 -6.83
N ASP A 159 3.39 33.03 -6.55
CA ASP A 159 2.10 32.38 -6.34
C ASP A 159 1.41 32.89 -5.07
N LEU A 160 2.19 33.14 -4.00
CA LEU A 160 1.68 33.71 -2.75
C LEU A 160 1.20 35.14 -2.95
N PHE A 161 1.93 35.95 -3.71
CA PHE A 161 1.52 37.32 -4.05
C PHE A 161 0.31 37.33 -4.96
N SER A 162 0.19 36.40 -5.91
CA SER A 162 -0.99 36.26 -6.76
C SER A 162 -2.23 35.86 -5.96
N GLN A 163 -2.10 34.92 -5.04
CA GLN A 163 -3.19 34.47 -4.14
C GLN A 163 -3.64 35.61 -3.19
N ILE A 164 -2.71 36.42 -2.71
CA ILE A 164 -3.04 37.56 -1.83
C ILE A 164 -3.75 38.70 -2.63
N GLN A 165 -3.40 38.88 -3.90
CA GLN A 165 -4.07 39.88 -4.76
C GLN A 165 -5.43 39.44 -5.26
N GLU A 166 -5.67 38.16 -5.49
CA GLU A 166 -6.95 37.64 -5.99
C GLU A 166 -8.01 37.42 -4.91
N GLY A 167 -7.65 37.43 -3.61
CA GLY A 167 -8.55 37.63 -2.45
C GLY A 167 -9.82 36.76 -2.30
N ASN A 168 -10.08 35.79 -3.18
CA ASN A 168 -11.36 35.11 -3.28
C ASN A 168 -11.32 33.56 -3.26
N LEU A 169 -10.14 32.92 -3.17
CA LEU A 169 -10.10 31.48 -3.03
C LEU A 169 -10.60 31.06 -1.65
N LYS A 170 -11.71 30.36 -1.62
CA LYS A 170 -12.26 29.76 -0.38
C LYS A 170 -11.68 28.37 -0.20
N GLU A 171 -11.06 28.12 0.95
CA GLU A 171 -10.58 26.78 1.32
C GLU A 171 -11.69 26.02 2.04
N LEU A 172 -11.95 24.78 1.58
CA LEU A 172 -12.86 23.85 2.23
C LEU A 172 -12.05 22.74 2.92
N ASN A 173 -11.79 22.91 4.22
CA ASN A 173 -11.06 21.94 5.01
C ASN A 173 -11.99 20.80 5.46
N LEU A 174 -11.76 19.58 4.95
CA LEU A 174 -12.55 18.39 5.24
C LEU A 174 -11.72 17.36 6.01
N ILE A 175 -12.35 16.74 7.02
CA ILE A 175 -11.80 15.60 7.73
C ILE A 175 -12.49 14.33 7.25
N VAL A 176 -11.75 13.45 6.58
CA VAL A 176 -12.24 12.17 6.09
C VAL A 176 -11.80 11.05 7.04
N LYS A 177 -12.76 10.23 7.47
CA LYS A 177 -12.54 9.04 8.29
C LYS A 177 -13.22 7.85 7.62
N ALA A 178 -12.53 6.72 7.54
CA ALA A 178 -13.09 5.46 7.06
C ALA A 178 -12.54 4.28 7.87
N ASP A 179 -13.06 3.11 7.63
CA ASP A 179 -12.68 1.86 8.29
C ASP A 179 -11.31 1.33 7.85
N VAL A 180 -10.97 1.52 6.57
CA VAL A 180 -9.67 1.11 6.00
C VAL A 180 -8.96 2.27 5.31
N GLN A 181 -7.63 2.23 5.31
CA GLN A 181 -6.78 3.29 4.76
C GLN A 181 -7.04 3.57 3.29
N GLY A 182 -7.24 2.53 2.47
CA GLY A 182 -7.52 2.68 1.04
C GLY A 182 -8.80 3.45 0.74
N SER A 183 -9.83 3.32 1.57
CA SER A 183 -11.08 4.08 1.47
C SER A 183 -10.86 5.57 1.73
N VAL A 184 -10.03 5.92 2.72
CA VAL A 184 -9.65 7.32 3.01
C VAL A 184 -8.98 7.95 1.80
N GLU A 185 -8.01 7.26 1.20
CA GLU A 185 -7.27 7.77 0.04
C GLU A 185 -8.17 7.94 -1.19
N ALA A 186 -9.06 6.97 -1.46
CA ALA A 186 -9.99 7.04 -2.59
C ALA A 186 -10.95 8.23 -2.46
N VAL A 187 -11.51 8.45 -1.26
CA VAL A 187 -12.39 9.59 -0.98
C VAL A 187 -11.62 10.90 -1.09
N LYS A 188 -10.42 10.99 -0.50
CA LYS A 188 -9.54 12.17 -0.60
C LYS A 188 -9.27 12.55 -2.05
N GLN A 189 -8.84 11.59 -2.88
CA GLN A 189 -8.57 11.84 -4.29
C GLN A 189 -9.80 12.29 -5.07
N SER A 190 -10.97 11.74 -4.73
CA SER A 190 -12.23 12.12 -5.37
C SER A 190 -12.65 13.54 -4.99
N LEU A 191 -12.50 13.92 -3.73
CA LEU A 191 -12.80 15.26 -3.23
C LEU A 191 -11.85 16.30 -3.83
N MET A 192 -10.54 16.02 -3.88
CA MET A 192 -9.56 16.94 -4.50
C MET A 192 -9.84 17.22 -5.98
N LYS A 193 -10.46 16.27 -6.71
CA LYS A 193 -10.88 16.49 -8.12
C LYS A 193 -12.06 17.44 -8.26
N LEU A 194 -12.79 17.71 -7.19
CA LEU A 194 -13.92 18.66 -7.19
C LEU A 194 -13.47 20.11 -6.94
N SER A 195 -12.19 20.31 -6.61
CA SER A 195 -11.63 21.67 -6.52
C SER A 195 -11.81 22.43 -7.83
N ASN A 196 -12.19 23.70 -7.75
CA ASN A 196 -12.38 24.61 -8.87
C ASN A 196 -11.71 25.98 -8.60
N GLU A 197 -11.88 26.96 -9.49
CA GLU A 197 -11.27 28.27 -9.37
C GLU A 197 -11.79 29.10 -8.18
N GLU A 198 -12.93 28.75 -7.58
CA GLU A 198 -13.54 29.47 -6.45
C GLU A 198 -13.29 28.76 -5.11
N VAL A 199 -13.20 27.40 -5.12
CA VAL A 199 -13.08 26.59 -3.90
C VAL A 199 -12.03 25.50 -4.09
N VAL A 200 -11.07 25.47 -3.18
CA VAL A 200 -10.05 24.42 -3.06
C VAL A 200 -10.42 23.49 -1.91
N VAL A 201 -10.41 22.17 -2.18
CA VAL A 201 -10.68 21.10 -1.19
C VAL A 201 -9.40 20.48 -0.71
#